data_b827e1296700e365933e74816a0e7256
#
_entry.id   b827e1296700e365933e74816a0e7256
#
_cell.length_a   1.000
_cell.length_b   1.000
_cell.length_c   1.000
_cell.angle_alpha   90.00
_cell.angle_beta   90.00
_cell.angle_gamma   90.00
#
_symmetry.space_group_name_H-M   'P 1'
#
loop_
_entity.id
_entity.type
_entity.pdbx_description
1 polymer ?
#
loop_
_entity_poly.entity_id
_entity_poly.type
_entity_poly.pdbx_seq_one_letter_code
_entity_poly.pdbx_strand_id
1 'polypeptide(L)'
;MKEKKTVFLGDSITRGYGVSSGEGWVELLHRGKNINHGIDGDTTAGMLRRFSAHVVREQPERVVIMGGVNDLSEGEWLDAVIDRLQTMYDRAAMRGIAVVPAICVMPDYDMLLENDWAPYYPGIRTMPQNLEQLADWIRSYARENGWLCLDFAREFPKYTSEGYQRYFSDGIHPNERGHAIMARIARPLLYPQAN
;
A
#
# COMPACT_ATOMS: atom_id res chain seq x y z
N MET A 1 -20.44 16.38 8.92
CA MET A 1 -19.21 15.91 9.63
C MET A 1 -18.00 16.55 8.94
N LYS A 2 -17.00 16.99 9.73
CA LYS A 2 -15.76 17.53 9.15
C LYS A 2 -15.03 16.42 8.39
N GLU A 3 -14.62 16.70 7.16
CA GLU A 3 -13.89 15.72 6.36
C GLU A 3 -12.53 15.41 7.01
N LYS A 4 -12.26 14.13 7.25
CA LYS A 4 -10.99 13.69 7.85
C LYS A 4 -9.84 13.89 6.87
N LYS A 5 -8.79 14.57 7.31
CA LYS A 5 -7.53 14.68 6.59
C LYS A 5 -6.80 13.33 6.68
N THR A 6 -6.57 12.69 5.55
CA THR A 6 -5.87 11.40 5.47
C THR A 6 -4.63 11.55 4.60
N VAL A 7 -3.48 11.15 5.12
CA VAL A 7 -2.24 11.01 4.36
C VAL A 7 -2.11 9.55 3.91
N PHE A 8 -1.73 9.36 2.65
CA PHE A 8 -1.37 8.07 2.08
C PHE A 8 0.13 8.07 1.81
N LEU A 9 0.88 7.33 2.62
CA LEU A 9 2.32 7.16 2.51
C LEU A 9 2.59 5.81 1.85
N GLY A 10 3.32 5.82 0.75
CA GLY A 10 3.62 4.58 0.02
C GLY A 10 4.51 4.78 -1.20
N ASP A 11 4.54 3.77 -2.02
CA ASP A 11 5.33 3.66 -3.24
C ASP A 11 4.55 4.02 -4.52
N SER A 12 4.95 3.46 -5.66
CA SER A 12 4.32 3.62 -6.97
C SER A 12 2.84 3.19 -6.98
N ILE A 13 2.48 2.13 -6.26
CA ILE A 13 1.08 1.65 -6.20
C ILE A 13 0.21 2.68 -5.47
N THR A 14 0.73 3.31 -4.44
CA THR A 14 0.03 4.40 -3.73
C THR A 14 -0.07 5.64 -4.61
N ARG A 15 0.99 5.97 -5.34
CA ARG A 15 1.01 7.11 -6.27
C ARG A 15 0.00 6.97 -7.40
N GLY A 16 -0.25 5.76 -7.86
CA GLY A 16 -1.03 5.49 -9.08
C GLY A 16 -0.14 5.44 -10.32
N TYR A 17 1.01 4.75 -10.24
CA TYR A 17 1.89 4.55 -11.39
C TYR A 17 1.18 3.79 -12.51
N GLY A 18 1.42 4.21 -13.75
CA GLY A 18 0.89 3.53 -14.94
C GLY A 18 -0.54 3.89 -15.32
N VAL A 19 -1.24 4.76 -14.54
CA VAL A 19 -2.56 5.26 -14.88
C VAL A 19 -2.58 6.77 -15.02
N SER A 20 -3.61 7.30 -15.68
CA SER A 20 -3.77 8.75 -15.86
C SER A 20 -4.09 9.45 -14.53
N SER A 21 -3.82 10.75 -14.48
CA SER A 21 -4.20 11.57 -13.32
C SER A 21 -5.71 11.47 -13.04
N GLY A 22 -6.06 11.20 -11.80
CA GLY A 22 -7.45 10.98 -11.38
C GLY A 22 -7.88 9.51 -11.38
N GLU A 23 -7.09 8.59 -11.92
CA GLU A 23 -7.42 7.15 -12.01
C GLU A 23 -6.70 6.30 -10.96
N GLY A 24 -5.76 6.86 -10.20
CA GLY A 24 -5.14 6.21 -9.07
C GLY A 24 -6.16 5.91 -7.95
N TRP A 25 -6.00 4.81 -7.24
CA TRP A 25 -6.96 4.38 -6.22
C TRP A 25 -7.20 5.39 -5.11
N VAL A 26 -6.19 6.17 -4.73
CA VAL A 26 -6.32 7.23 -3.71
C VAL A 26 -7.20 8.37 -4.22
N GLU A 27 -7.03 8.76 -5.48
CA GLU A 27 -7.81 9.82 -6.12
C GLU A 27 -9.24 9.37 -6.37
N LEU A 28 -9.44 8.11 -6.76
CA LEU A 28 -10.75 7.51 -6.96
C LEU A 28 -11.58 7.37 -5.66
N LEU A 29 -11.01 7.60 -4.48
CA LEU A 29 -11.79 7.61 -3.24
C LEU A 29 -12.85 8.72 -3.24
N HIS A 30 -12.58 9.86 -3.87
CA HIS A 30 -13.49 11.02 -4.02
C HIS A 30 -14.16 11.49 -2.73
N ARG A 31 -13.56 11.18 -1.57
CA ARG A 31 -14.08 11.55 -0.26
C ARG A 31 -12.93 11.89 0.69
N GLY A 32 -13.21 12.83 1.60
CA GLY A 32 -12.21 13.28 2.55
C GLY A 32 -11.17 14.22 1.95
N LYS A 33 -10.30 14.73 2.78
CA LYS A 33 -9.12 15.49 2.36
C LYS A 33 -7.93 14.53 2.25
N ASN A 34 -7.78 13.91 1.10
CA ASN A 34 -6.71 12.95 0.83
C ASN A 34 -5.45 13.66 0.36
N ILE A 35 -4.31 13.31 0.94
CA ILE A 35 -2.99 13.75 0.51
C ILE A 35 -2.21 12.50 0.11
N ASN A 36 -1.94 12.37 -1.19
CA ASN A 36 -1.18 11.26 -1.74
C ASN A 36 0.32 11.59 -1.69
N HIS A 37 1.06 10.86 -0.87
CA HIS A 37 2.50 10.89 -0.76
C HIS A 37 3.13 9.56 -1.23
N GLY A 38 2.57 8.95 -2.28
CA GLY A 38 3.19 7.85 -3.02
C GLY A 38 4.36 8.37 -3.86
N ILE A 39 5.47 7.64 -3.87
CA ILE A 39 6.66 7.93 -4.68
C ILE A 39 7.08 6.64 -5.38
N ASP A 40 7.30 6.72 -6.71
CA ASP A 40 7.72 5.56 -7.49
C ASP A 40 9.05 4.99 -6.99
N GLY A 41 9.11 3.67 -6.87
CA GLY A 41 10.30 2.96 -6.41
C GLY A 41 10.66 3.19 -4.94
N ASP A 42 9.80 3.86 -4.15
CA ASP A 42 10.15 4.13 -2.75
C ASP A 42 10.14 2.86 -1.91
N THR A 43 11.12 2.76 -1.03
CA THR A 43 11.28 1.68 -0.07
C THR A 43 10.78 2.10 1.32
N THR A 44 10.59 1.14 2.23
CA THR A 44 10.26 1.45 3.62
C THR A 44 11.33 2.33 4.29
N ALA A 45 12.60 2.19 3.88
CA ALA A 45 13.69 3.08 4.31
C ALA A 45 13.49 4.52 3.80
N GLY A 46 13.09 4.70 2.55
CA GLY A 46 12.74 5.99 1.97
C GLY A 46 11.54 6.63 2.66
N MET A 47 10.47 5.86 2.84
CA MET A 47 9.26 6.29 3.56
C MET A 47 9.58 6.75 4.99
N LEU A 48 10.41 5.99 5.72
CA LEU A 48 10.81 6.33 7.09
C LEU A 48 11.62 7.63 7.14
N ARG A 49 12.54 7.84 6.21
CA ARG A 49 13.32 9.11 6.12
C ARG A 49 12.43 10.33 5.93
N ARG A 50 11.38 10.21 5.09
CA ARG A 50 10.47 11.31 4.78
C ARG A 50 9.23 11.37 5.67
N PHE A 51 9.08 10.47 6.62
CA PHE A 51 7.90 10.36 7.48
C PHE A 51 7.54 11.67 8.20
N SER A 52 8.54 12.34 8.79
CA SER A 52 8.31 13.60 9.48
C SER A 52 7.82 14.71 8.55
N ALA A 53 8.36 14.77 7.32
CA ALA A 53 8.00 15.80 6.35
C ALA A 53 6.62 15.55 5.71
N HIS A 54 6.31 14.29 5.42
CA HIS A 54 5.13 13.94 4.63
C HIS A 54 3.95 13.43 5.49
N VAL A 55 4.18 13.12 6.75
CA VAL A 55 3.11 12.70 7.65
C VAL A 55 2.96 13.67 8.82
N VAL A 56 4.03 13.86 9.62
CA VAL A 56 3.90 14.62 10.86
C VAL A 56 3.58 16.11 10.62
N ARG A 57 4.25 16.75 9.65
CA ARG A 57 3.99 18.16 9.31
C ARG A 57 2.61 18.39 8.70
N GLU A 58 2.05 17.38 8.04
CA GLU A 58 0.69 17.43 7.51
C GLU A 58 -0.37 17.44 8.60
N GLN A 59 -0.04 17.02 9.83
CA GLN A 59 -0.98 16.91 10.94
C GLN A 59 -2.30 16.22 10.54
N PRO A 60 -2.25 15.01 9.95
CA PRO A 60 -3.43 14.32 9.53
C PRO A 60 -4.18 13.73 10.73
N GLU A 61 -5.46 13.50 10.56
CA GLU A 61 -6.24 12.72 11.51
C GLU A 61 -5.97 11.22 11.35
N ARG A 62 -5.51 10.81 10.14
CA ARG A 62 -5.23 9.42 9.80
C ARG A 62 -4.10 9.32 8.78
N VAL A 63 -3.29 8.25 8.91
CA VAL A 63 -2.30 7.86 7.90
C VAL A 63 -2.53 6.43 7.43
N VAL A 64 -2.56 6.23 6.13
CA VAL A 64 -2.50 4.91 5.48
C VAL A 64 -1.05 4.69 5.06
N ILE A 65 -0.45 3.57 5.44
CA ILE A 65 0.95 3.25 5.11
C ILE A 65 0.97 1.90 4.37
N MET A 66 1.47 1.91 3.13
CA MET A 66 1.61 0.73 2.28
C MET A 66 2.98 0.72 1.64
N GLY A 67 3.76 -0.35 1.85
CA GLY A 67 5.10 -0.50 1.29
C GLY A 67 5.71 -1.85 1.59
N GLY A 68 6.93 -2.07 1.05
CA GLY A 68 7.69 -3.30 1.22
C GLY A 68 7.91 -4.06 -0.09
N VAL A 69 7.14 -3.79 -1.14
CA VAL A 69 7.30 -4.47 -2.44
C VAL A 69 8.68 -4.18 -3.03
N ASN A 70 9.09 -2.90 -3.07
CA ASN A 70 10.40 -2.50 -3.60
C ASN A 70 11.54 -3.05 -2.75
N ASP A 71 11.43 -2.94 -1.41
CA ASP A 71 12.43 -3.50 -0.49
C ASP A 71 12.69 -4.98 -0.80
N LEU A 72 11.63 -5.77 -0.87
CA LEU A 72 11.71 -7.23 -1.04
C LEU A 72 12.13 -7.61 -2.46
N SER A 73 11.77 -6.85 -3.48
CA SER A 73 12.26 -7.06 -4.85
C SER A 73 13.75 -6.75 -4.99
N GLU A 74 14.25 -5.75 -4.27
CA GLU A 74 15.66 -5.40 -4.18
C GLU A 74 16.48 -6.36 -3.31
N GLY A 75 15.82 -7.32 -2.63
CA GLY A 75 16.47 -8.34 -1.81
C GLY A 75 16.74 -7.89 -0.37
N GLU A 76 16.04 -6.87 0.10
CA GLU A 76 16.14 -6.45 1.50
C GLU A 76 15.60 -7.55 2.45
N TRP A 77 16.14 -7.61 3.64
CA TRP A 77 15.72 -8.54 4.68
C TRP A 77 14.31 -8.21 5.18
N LEU A 78 13.46 -9.22 5.27
CA LEU A 78 12.08 -9.07 5.75
C LEU A 78 12.00 -8.40 7.12
N ASP A 79 12.87 -8.78 8.07
CA ASP A 79 12.89 -8.18 9.40
C ASP A 79 13.19 -6.67 9.36
N ALA A 80 14.06 -6.23 8.46
CA ALA A 80 14.36 -4.81 8.30
C ALA A 80 13.16 -4.03 7.74
N VAL A 81 12.39 -4.63 6.84
CA VAL A 81 11.13 -4.06 6.32
C VAL A 81 10.11 -3.93 7.44
N ILE A 82 9.95 -5.00 8.23
CA ILE A 82 9.05 -5.05 9.39
C ILE A 82 9.42 -3.96 10.40
N ASP A 83 10.68 -3.86 10.81
CA ASP A 83 11.15 -2.88 11.81
C ASP A 83 10.87 -1.44 11.37
N ARG A 84 11.03 -1.15 10.07
CA ARG A 84 10.76 0.19 9.52
C ARG A 84 9.27 0.52 9.50
N LEU A 85 8.44 -0.44 9.09
CA LEU A 85 6.97 -0.29 9.10
C LEU A 85 6.47 -0.09 10.53
N GLN A 86 6.90 -0.95 11.47
CA GLN A 86 6.56 -0.83 12.88
C GLN A 86 6.96 0.54 13.42
N THR A 87 8.19 0.99 13.14
CA THR A 87 8.66 2.31 13.55
C THR A 87 7.75 3.44 13.05
N MET A 88 7.27 3.36 11.80
CA MET A 88 6.36 4.38 11.25
C MET A 88 4.97 4.31 11.90
N TYR A 89 4.44 3.11 12.11
CA TYR A 89 3.16 2.91 12.80
C TYR A 89 3.20 3.47 14.23
N ASP A 90 4.22 3.12 14.99
CA ASP A 90 4.39 3.58 16.39
C ASP A 90 4.57 5.09 16.46
N ARG A 91 5.37 5.66 15.55
CA ARG A 91 5.54 7.12 15.47
C ARG A 91 4.25 7.87 15.18
N ALA A 92 3.36 7.31 14.36
CA ALA A 92 2.04 7.88 14.10
C ALA A 92 1.14 7.76 15.32
N ALA A 93 1.04 6.57 15.91
CA ALA A 93 0.20 6.28 17.07
C ALA A 93 0.58 7.15 18.28
N MET A 94 1.88 7.29 18.58
CA MET A 94 2.39 8.14 19.66
C MET A 94 2.04 9.62 19.48
N ARG A 95 1.67 10.05 18.27
CA ARG A 95 1.23 11.43 17.95
C ARG A 95 -0.28 11.58 17.86
N GLY A 96 -1.03 10.54 18.22
CA GLY A 96 -2.50 10.54 18.13
C GLY A 96 -3.02 10.50 16.69
N ILE A 97 -2.17 10.15 15.71
CA ILE A 97 -2.57 9.95 14.30
C ILE A 97 -3.11 8.53 14.17
N ALA A 98 -4.36 8.39 13.73
CA ALA A 98 -4.94 7.06 13.51
C ALA A 98 -4.17 6.31 12.43
N VAL A 99 -3.66 5.13 12.76
CA VAL A 99 -2.86 4.29 11.87
C VAL A 99 -3.76 3.34 11.10
N VAL A 100 -3.57 3.24 9.80
CA VAL A 100 -4.19 2.25 8.92
C VAL A 100 -3.08 1.56 8.14
N PRO A 101 -2.56 0.43 8.63
CA PRO A 101 -1.68 -0.41 7.84
C PRO A 101 -2.39 -0.88 6.57
N ALA A 102 -1.68 -0.89 5.45
CA ALA A 102 -2.19 -1.41 4.20
C ALA A 102 -1.26 -2.48 3.64
N ILE A 103 -1.86 -3.60 3.23
CA ILE A 103 -1.19 -4.71 2.57
C ILE A 103 -1.41 -4.55 1.07
N CYS A 104 -0.34 -4.52 0.28
CA CYS A 104 -0.43 -4.34 -1.16
C CYS A 104 -1.22 -5.46 -1.85
N VAL A 105 -1.66 -5.18 -3.07
CA VAL A 105 -2.14 -6.24 -3.97
C VAL A 105 -0.96 -7.18 -4.25
N MET A 106 -1.16 -8.49 -4.18
CA MET A 106 -0.11 -9.44 -4.53
C MET A 106 0.20 -9.35 -6.02
N PRO A 107 1.48 -9.31 -6.42
CA PRO A 107 1.85 -9.31 -7.83
C PRO A 107 1.35 -10.56 -8.58
N ASP A 108 1.06 -10.41 -9.86
CA ASP A 108 0.95 -11.53 -10.78
C ASP A 108 2.37 -11.96 -11.17
N TYR A 109 2.87 -13.02 -10.56
CA TYR A 109 4.27 -13.41 -10.67
C TYR A 109 4.61 -13.98 -12.06
N ASP A 110 3.67 -14.64 -12.71
CA ASP A 110 3.90 -15.17 -14.06
C ASP A 110 4.12 -13.99 -15.01
N MET A 111 3.22 -13.01 -15.01
CA MET A 111 3.37 -11.78 -15.78
C MET A 111 4.60 -10.97 -15.39
N LEU A 112 4.89 -10.89 -14.09
CA LEU A 112 6.05 -10.16 -13.57
C LEU A 112 7.36 -10.73 -14.12
N LEU A 113 7.51 -12.05 -14.14
CA LEU A 113 8.72 -12.72 -14.59
C LEU A 113 8.92 -12.69 -16.11
N GLU A 114 7.89 -12.32 -16.88
CA GLU A 114 8.00 -12.08 -18.32
C GLU A 114 8.68 -10.76 -18.67
N ASN A 115 8.84 -9.83 -17.71
CA ASN A 115 9.48 -8.55 -17.95
C ASN A 115 11.00 -8.69 -18.06
N ASP A 116 11.59 -8.04 -19.04
CA ASP A 116 13.05 -8.03 -19.27
C ASP A 116 13.85 -7.44 -18.09
N TRP A 117 13.22 -6.61 -17.27
CA TRP A 117 13.85 -6.00 -16.10
C TRP A 117 13.79 -6.89 -14.84
N ALA A 118 12.91 -7.88 -14.77
CA ALA A 118 12.75 -8.72 -13.59
C ALA A 118 14.07 -9.39 -13.10
N PRO A 119 14.96 -9.89 -14.00
CA PRO A 119 16.23 -10.49 -13.59
C PRO A 119 17.21 -9.54 -12.89
N TYR A 120 17.01 -8.23 -13.01
CA TYR A 120 17.89 -7.23 -12.36
C TYR A 120 17.52 -7.00 -10.88
N TYR A 121 16.41 -7.57 -10.39
CA TYR A 121 15.99 -7.46 -9.00
C TYR A 121 16.38 -8.72 -8.23
N PRO A 122 17.38 -8.66 -7.34
CA PRO A 122 17.94 -9.84 -6.69
C PRO A 122 16.94 -10.60 -5.80
N GLY A 123 15.96 -9.90 -5.24
CA GLY A 123 14.92 -10.48 -4.39
C GLY A 123 13.70 -11.02 -5.12
N ILE A 124 13.61 -10.86 -6.45
CA ILE A 124 12.39 -11.15 -7.21
C ILE A 124 11.85 -12.57 -7.00
N ARG A 125 12.74 -13.55 -6.84
CA ARG A 125 12.37 -14.97 -6.66
C ARG A 125 11.87 -15.30 -5.26
N THR A 126 12.33 -14.57 -4.24
CA THR A 126 11.94 -14.75 -2.83
C THR A 126 10.81 -13.81 -2.42
N MET A 127 10.55 -12.79 -3.22
CA MET A 127 9.54 -11.77 -2.96
C MET A 127 8.13 -12.37 -2.70
N PRO A 128 7.63 -13.38 -3.43
CA PRO A 128 6.31 -13.96 -3.17
C PRO A 128 6.14 -14.41 -1.73
N GLN A 129 7.06 -15.25 -1.27
CA GLN A 129 7.04 -15.79 0.09
C GLN A 129 7.21 -14.70 1.15
N ASN A 130 8.11 -13.75 0.90
CA ASN A 130 8.37 -12.64 1.83
C ASN A 130 7.18 -11.68 1.92
N LEU A 131 6.47 -11.42 0.81
CA LEU A 131 5.25 -10.61 0.82
C LEU A 131 4.10 -11.28 1.57
N GLU A 132 3.95 -12.60 1.46
CA GLU A 132 2.98 -13.35 2.26
C GLU A 132 3.28 -13.24 3.76
N GLN A 133 4.54 -13.44 4.16
CA GLN A 133 4.97 -13.31 5.56
C GLN A 133 4.80 -11.88 6.07
N LEU A 134 5.14 -10.88 5.26
CA LEU A 134 4.91 -9.47 5.59
C LEU A 134 3.41 -9.18 5.78
N ALA A 135 2.57 -9.70 4.90
CA ALA A 135 1.13 -9.55 4.99
C ALA A 135 0.57 -10.16 6.29
N ASP A 136 1.03 -11.35 6.67
CA ASP A 136 0.62 -12.01 7.90
C ASP A 136 1.06 -11.23 9.14
N TRP A 137 2.29 -10.70 9.13
CA TRP A 137 2.76 -9.84 10.20
C TRP A 137 1.93 -8.55 10.30
N ILE A 138 1.66 -7.86 9.18
CA ILE A 138 0.84 -6.63 9.17
C ILE A 138 -0.56 -6.91 9.73
N ARG A 139 -1.20 -8.02 9.33
CA ARG A 139 -2.52 -8.43 9.85
C ARG A 139 -2.50 -8.63 11.37
N SER A 140 -1.49 -9.34 11.86
CA SER A 140 -1.34 -9.60 13.30
C SER A 140 -1.10 -8.33 14.07
N TYR A 141 -0.16 -7.50 13.61
CA TYR A 141 0.17 -6.25 14.26
C TYR A 141 -1.01 -5.25 14.29
N ALA A 142 -1.74 -5.14 13.19
CA ALA A 142 -2.95 -4.32 13.14
C ALA A 142 -4.03 -4.82 14.11
N ARG A 143 -4.26 -6.13 14.18
CA ARG A 143 -5.23 -6.76 15.08
C ARG A 143 -4.86 -6.53 16.56
N GLU A 144 -3.61 -6.72 16.92
CA GLU A 144 -3.09 -6.54 18.30
C GLU A 144 -3.25 -5.10 18.78
N ASN A 145 -3.15 -4.14 17.88
CA ASN A 145 -3.33 -2.71 18.18
C ASN A 145 -4.77 -2.22 17.99
N GLY A 146 -5.70 -3.06 17.57
CA GLY A 146 -7.10 -2.68 17.30
C GLY A 146 -7.25 -1.72 16.12
N TRP A 147 -6.33 -1.75 15.16
CA TRP A 147 -6.34 -0.86 14.00
C TRP A 147 -7.10 -1.45 12.82
N LEU A 148 -7.74 -0.57 12.06
CA LEU A 148 -8.25 -0.90 10.73
C LEU A 148 -7.06 -1.27 9.83
N CYS A 149 -7.17 -2.38 9.08
CA CYS A 149 -6.18 -2.78 8.08
C CYS A 149 -6.84 -2.79 6.69
N LEU A 150 -6.19 -2.18 5.70
CA LEU A 150 -6.56 -2.31 4.29
C LEU A 150 -5.85 -3.52 3.70
N ASP A 151 -6.51 -4.66 3.67
CA ASP A 151 -5.93 -5.91 3.17
C ASP A 151 -6.28 -6.13 1.70
N PHE A 152 -5.55 -5.45 0.81
CA PHE A 152 -5.74 -5.64 -0.63
C PHE A 152 -5.34 -7.05 -1.10
N ALA A 153 -4.33 -7.65 -0.49
CA ALA A 153 -3.92 -9.01 -0.82
C ALA A 153 -5.07 -10.02 -0.71
N ARG A 154 -5.89 -9.87 0.33
CA ARG A 154 -7.01 -10.77 0.62
C ARG A 154 -8.29 -10.40 -0.14
N GLU A 155 -8.55 -9.10 -0.30
CA GLU A 155 -9.82 -8.62 -0.82
C GLU A 155 -9.83 -8.52 -2.35
N PHE A 156 -8.72 -8.11 -2.97
CA PHE A 156 -8.63 -7.87 -4.40
C PHE A 156 -8.99 -9.10 -5.26
N PRO A 157 -8.53 -10.34 -4.97
CA PRO A 157 -8.87 -11.51 -5.78
C PRO A 157 -10.36 -11.79 -5.89
N LYS A 158 -11.17 -11.32 -4.94
CA LYS A 158 -12.64 -11.49 -4.96
C LYS A 158 -13.33 -10.75 -6.10
N TYR A 159 -12.63 -9.81 -6.73
CA TYR A 159 -13.13 -8.97 -7.82
C TYR A 159 -12.49 -9.27 -9.17
N THR A 160 -11.64 -10.31 -9.27
CA THR A 160 -10.84 -10.61 -10.46
C THR A 160 -11.30 -11.87 -11.21
N SER A 161 -12.61 -12.09 -11.32
CA SER A 161 -13.21 -13.28 -11.94
C SER A 161 -12.84 -13.48 -13.43
N GLU A 162 -12.38 -12.44 -14.13
CA GLU A 162 -11.97 -12.49 -15.53
C GLU A 162 -10.50 -12.89 -15.76
N GLY A 163 -9.79 -13.24 -14.69
CA GLY A 163 -8.35 -13.52 -14.71
C GLY A 163 -7.54 -12.42 -14.03
N TYR A 164 -6.68 -12.81 -13.09
CA TYR A 164 -5.96 -11.90 -12.21
C TYR A 164 -5.05 -10.94 -12.98
N GLN A 165 -4.32 -11.44 -13.96
CA GLN A 165 -3.39 -10.70 -14.81
C GLN A 165 -4.02 -9.50 -15.55
N ARG A 166 -5.33 -9.54 -15.82
CA ARG A 166 -6.03 -8.46 -16.53
C ARG A 166 -6.13 -7.15 -15.76
N TYR A 167 -5.71 -7.15 -14.52
CA TYR A 167 -5.78 -6.00 -13.62
C TYR A 167 -4.43 -5.37 -13.34
N PHE A 168 -3.39 -5.86 -14.03
CA PHE A 168 -2.02 -5.35 -13.94
C PHE A 168 -1.52 -4.84 -15.29
N SER A 169 -0.53 -3.94 -15.24
CA SER A 169 0.17 -3.44 -16.42
C SER A 169 1.43 -4.25 -16.70
N ASP A 170 2.12 -4.73 -15.67
CA ASP A 170 3.42 -5.39 -15.71
C ASP A 170 3.58 -6.51 -14.66
N GLY A 171 2.49 -6.94 -14.08
CA GLY A 171 2.47 -7.96 -13.04
C GLY A 171 2.65 -7.42 -11.62
N ILE A 172 3.14 -6.17 -11.45
CA ILE A 172 3.32 -5.55 -10.13
C ILE A 172 2.42 -4.33 -9.94
N HIS A 173 2.24 -3.52 -10.98
CA HIS A 173 1.44 -2.30 -10.93
C HIS A 173 0.00 -2.56 -11.40
N PRO A 174 -1.00 -2.32 -10.54
CA PRO A 174 -2.40 -2.37 -10.98
C PRO A 174 -2.64 -1.35 -12.10
N ASN A 175 -3.36 -1.76 -13.13
CA ASN A 175 -3.83 -0.87 -14.17
C ASN A 175 -5.11 -0.12 -13.71
N GLU A 176 -5.75 0.65 -14.58
CA GLU A 176 -6.97 1.43 -14.28
C GLU A 176 -8.06 0.59 -13.62
N ARG A 177 -8.28 -0.65 -14.12
CA ARG A 177 -9.26 -1.59 -13.55
C ARG A 177 -8.83 -2.05 -12.16
N GLY A 178 -7.54 -2.31 -11.95
CA GLY A 178 -6.96 -2.68 -10.67
C GLY A 178 -7.10 -1.56 -9.65
N HIS A 179 -6.75 -0.34 -10.02
CA HIS A 179 -6.93 0.83 -9.15
C HIS A 179 -8.40 1.09 -8.79
N ALA A 180 -9.33 0.89 -9.72
CA ALA A 180 -10.76 1.00 -9.43
C ALA A 180 -11.22 -0.04 -8.38
N ILE A 181 -10.72 -1.28 -8.44
CA ILE A 181 -10.98 -2.31 -7.42
C ILE A 181 -10.40 -1.90 -6.06
N MET A 182 -9.14 -1.43 -6.02
CA MET A 182 -8.54 -0.95 -4.78
C MET A 182 -9.37 0.17 -4.12
N ALA A 183 -9.80 1.15 -4.91
CA ALA A 183 -10.67 2.21 -4.42
C ALA A 183 -12.02 1.68 -3.90
N ARG A 184 -12.61 0.69 -4.59
CA ARG A 184 -13.85 0.01 -4.17
C ARG A 184 -13.70 -0.68 -2.82
N ILE A 185 -12.56 -1.33 -2.58
CA ILE A 185 -12.24 -2.00 -1.31
C ILE A 185 -12.00 -0.98 -0.20
N ALA A 186 -11.20 0.04 -0.46
CA ALA A 186 -10.77 1.01 0.56
C ALA A 186 -11.88 1.97 1.00
N ARG A 187 -12.76 2.39 0.07
CA ARG A 187 -13.76 3.43 0.32
C ARG A 187 -14.69 3.15 1.50
N PRO A 188 -15.37 1.99 1.61
CA PRO A 188 -16.27 1.72 2.72
C PRO A 188 -15.55 1.62 4.07
N LEU A 189 -14.29 1.21 4.07
CA LEU A 189 -13.47 1.06 5.27
C LEU A 189 -12.96 2.42 5.78
N LEU A 190 -12.50 3.26 4.87
CA LEU A 190 -11.97 4.59 5.20
C LEU A 190 -13.07 5.63 5.42
N TYR A 191 -14.18 5.50 4.69
CA TYR A 191 -15.29 6.47 4.67
C TYR A 191 -16.63 5.74 4.81
N PRO A 192 -16.90 5.09 5.95
CA PRO A 192 -18.18 4.42 6.17
C PRO A 192 -19.32 5.44 6.03
N GLN A 193 -20.41 5.02 5.39
CA GLN A 193 -21.62 5.84 5.34
C GLN A 193 -22.18 5.91 6.76
N ALA A 194 -22.56 7.10 7.20
CA ALA A 194 -23.33 7.24 8.42
C ALA A 194 -24.71 6.56 8.19
N ASN A 195 -25.00 5.57 9.02
CA ASN A 195 -26.33 5.01 9.11
C ASN A 195 -27.31 6.06 9.60
#